data_1a08dbc88443ca481a450e3238d480fe
#
_entry.id   1a08dbc88443ca481a450e3238d480fe
#
_cell.length_a   1.000
_cell.length_b   1.000
_cell.length_c   1.000
_cell.angle_alpha   90.00
_cell.angle_beta   90.00
_cell.angle_gamma   90.00
#
_symmetry.space_group_name_H-M   'P 1'
#
loop_
_entity.id
_entity.type
_entity.pdbx_description
1 polymer ?
#
loop_
_entity_poly.entity_id
_entity_poly.type
_entity_poly.pdbx_seq_one_letter_code
_entity_poly.pdbx_strand_id
1 'polypeptide(L)'
;MGGVNDATARMGGRIRSLGYREASMLSGAPFGLRHETFRGHEFHWSDIELHRDYPPLYEVRTRSGVEKAGVAFGNVRAGYVHLYWGNEGHAEEGQAPKSGKTSSEGFSSPRPTSPSGQVILLNGPSSAGKTTLSQALQTRLHAAYGLCCMTLSIDQLLRASTGGYGSVLAGLAQTGLPLIETFHASVAAAAKAGAWVIVDHVIGEDPGWIEDLLERLAGVSILSVQVTCDAKELQRRESLRTDRTPDWKHAERQARSIHVPLPGQMTVDTTRTDPGTCAACILEALFMEKAY
;
A
#
# COMPACT_ATOMS: atom_id res chain seq x y z
N MET A 1 -27.10 -4.07 11.75
CA MET A 1 -27.09 -3.91 10.28
C MET A 1 -27.75 -2.59 9.96
N GLY A 2 -26.99 -1.58 9.61
CA GLY A 2 -27.49 -0.30 9.15
C GLY A 2 -27.76 -0.37 7.65
N GLY A 3 -29.00 -0.63 7.26
CA GLY A 3 -29.40 -0.59 5.86
C GLY A 3 -29.46 0.85 5.37
N VAL A 4 -28.49 1.28 4.62
CA VAL A 4 -28.50 2.61 3.96
C VAL A 4 -29.34 2.56 2.69
N ASN A 5 -29.40 1.40 2.03
CA ASN A 5 -30.20 1.15 0.82
C ASN A 5 -31.22 0.04 1.07
N ASP A 6 -32.39 0.16 0.47
CA ASP A 6 -33.40 -0.89 0.44
C ASP A 6 -33.05 -1.89 -0.67
N ALA A 7 -32.15 -2.82 -0.35
CA ALA A 7 -31.58 -3.78 -1.27
C ALA A 7 -31.15 -5.06 -0.56
N THR A 8 -31.18 -6.17 -1.27
CA THR A 8 -30.68 -7.47 -0.80
C THR A 8 -29.53 -7.93 -1.68
N ALA A 9 -28.38 -8.26 -1.08
CA ALA A 9 -27.29 -8.91 -1.77
C ALA A 9 -27.29 -10.41 -1.47
N ARG A 10 -27.17 -11.24 -2.51
CA ARG A 10 -27.13 -12.70 -2.41
C ARG A 10 -25.86 -13.25 -3.05
N MET A 11 -25.14 -14.07 -2.31
CA MET A 11 -23.98 -14.78 -2.87
C MET A 11 -24.43 -15.86 -3.84
N GLY A 12 -23.84 -15.87 -5.03
CA GLY A 12 -24.02 -16.90 -6.05
C GLY A 12 -23.01 -18.03 -5.94
N GLY A 13 -23.31 -19.18 -6.51
CA GLY A 13 -22.38 -20.34 -6.60
C GLY A 13 -21.34 -20.22 -7.74
N ARG A 14 -21.39 -19.16 -8.53
CA ARG A 14 -20.44 -18.90 -9.64
C ARG A 14 -20.13 -17.41 -9.73
N ILE A 15 -19.01 -17.09 -10.37
CA ILE A 15 -18.63 -15.69 -10.67
C ILE A 15 -19.75 -15.08 -11.53
N ARG A 16 -20.24 -13.92 -11.12
CA ARG A 16 -21.28 -13.17 -11.84
C ARG A 16 -20.70 -12.21 -12.84
N SER A 17 -19.64 -11.52 -12.45
CA SER A 17 -18.93 -10.61 -13.32
C SER A 17 -17.43 -10.68 -13.07
N LEU A 18 -16.65 -10.64 -14.17
CA LEU A 18 -15.19 -10.59 -14.14
C LEU A 18 -14.70 -9.84 -15.37
N GLY A 19 -13.92 -8.80 -15.18
CA GLY A 19 -13.21 -8.13 -16.26
C GLY A 19 -13.04 -6.63 -16.06
N TYR A 20 -12.29 -6.04 -16.98
CA TYR A 20 -12.10 -4.60 -17.03
C TYR A 20 -13.36 -3.89 -17.49
N ARG A 21 -13.57 -2.68 -16.98
CA ARG A 21 -14.72 -1.84 -17.26
C ARG A 21 -14.29 -0.41 -17.54
N GLU A 22 -15.05 0.26 -18.39
CA GLU A 22 -15.08 1.72 -18.48
C GLU A 22 -16.41 2.17 -17.90
N ALA A 23 -16.36 3.01 -16.87
CA ALA A 23 -17.52 3.52 -16.16
C ALA A 23 -17.62 5.05 -16.36
N SER A 24 -18.68 5.50 -17.04
CA SER A 24 -18.96 6.92 -17.24
C SER A 24 -19.99 7.40 -16.22
N MET A 25 -19.63 8.38 -15.40
CA MET A 25 -20.45 8.85 -14.28
C MET A 25 -21.72 9.52 -14.76
N LEU A 26 -22.88 9.08 -14.28
CA LEU A 26 -24.19 9.69 -14.59
C LEU A 26 -24.59 10.76 -13.57
N SER A 27 -24.03 10.72 -12.36
CA SER A 27 -24.27 11.72 -11.33
C SER A 27 -22.94 12.25 -10.81
N GLY A 28 -22.89 13.53 -10.48
CA GLY A 28 -21.75 14.09 -9.75
C GLY A 28 -21.61 13.36 -8.42
N ALA A 29 -20.40 12.90 -8.12
CA ALA A 29 -20.05 12.20 -6.89
C ALA A 29 -18.90 12.93 -6.20
N PRO A 30 -18.64 12.69 -4.92
CA PRO A 30 -17.47 13.27 -4.28
C PRO A 30 -16.14 12.85 -4.93
N PHE A 31 -16.15 11.88 -5.84
CA PHE A 31 -14.98 11.31 -6.48
C PHE A 31 -15.03 11.33 -8.02
N GLY A 32 -15.89 12.14 -8.64
CA GLY A 32 -15.92 12.28 -10.09
C GLY A 32 -16.98 13.28 -10.56
N LEU A 33 -16.71 13.96 -11.65
CA LEU A 33 -17.66 14.85 -12.30
C LEU A 33 -18.64 14.03 -13.15
N ARG A 34 -19.84 14.59 -13.36
CA ARG A 34 -20.81 13.99 -14.27
C ARG A 34 -20.20 13.89 -15.68
N HIS A 35 -20.37 12.72 -16.31
CA HIS A 35 -19.81 12.35 -17.62
C HIS A 35 -18.30 12.07 -17.64
N GLU A 36 -17.61 12.15 -16.50
CA GLU A 36 -16.23 11.69 -16.40
C GLU A 36 -16.18 10.18 -16.52
N THR A 37 -15.20 9.66 -17.27
CA THR A 37 -15.04 8.22 -17.52
C THR A 37 -13.83 7.70 -16.77
N PHE A 38 -14.05 6.66 -16.00
CA PHE A 38 -13.03 5.96 -15.24
C PHE A 38 -12.82 4.55 -15.78
N ARG A 39 -11.60 4.07 -15.71
CA ARG A 39 -11.31 2.65 -15.88
C ARG A 39 -11.38 1.95 -14.53
N GLY A 40 -11.75 0.68 -14.56
CA GLY A 40 -11.82 -0.13 -13.36
C GLY A 40 -11.87 -1.61 -13.71
N HIS A 41 -12.09 -2.42 -12.69
CA HIS A 41 -12.39 -3.83 -12.88
C HIS A 41 -13.58 -4.23 -12.03
N GLU A 42 -14.24 -5.27 -12.43
CA GLU A 42 -15.36 -5.87 -11.73
C GLU A 42 -15.06 -7.33 -11.46
N PHE A 43 -15.25 -7.76 -10.21
CA PHE A 43 -15.08 -9.14 -9.78
C PHE A 43 -15.99 -9.41 -8.59
N HIS A 44 -17.11 -10.10 -8.84
CA HIS A 44 -18.02 -10.46 -7.76
C HIS A 44 -18.80 -11.74 -8.03
N TRP A 45 -19.23 -12.36 -6.95
CA TRP A 45 -20.03 -13.59 -6.91
C TRP A 45 -21.47 -13.31 -6.50
N SER A 46 -21.78 -12.10 -6.04
CA SER A 46 -23.08 -11.72 -5.54
C SER A 46 -23.93 -11.05 -6.61
N ASP A 47 -25.23 -11.20 -6.47
CA ASP A 47 -26.24 -10.39 -7.14
C ASP A 47 -26.84 -9.43 -6.12
N ILE A 48 -27.25 -8.25 -6.58
CA ILE A 48 -27.97 -7.27 -5.79
C ILE A 48 -29.38 -7.11 -6.35
N GLU A 49 -30.37 -7.23 -5.50
CA GLU A 49 -31.77 -6.97 -5.79
C GLU A 49 -32.16 -5.66 -5.10
N LEU A 50 -32.52 -4.66 -5.90
CA LEU A 50 -33.00 -3.37 -5.42
C LEU A 50 -34.51 -3.45 -5.21
N HIS A 51 -34.99 -3.12 -4.01
CA HIS A 51 -36.41 -3.18 -3.67
C HIS A 51 -37.18 -1.89 -4.03
N ARG A 52 -36.47 -0.90 -4.53
CA ARG A 52 -37.01 0.32 -5.11
C ARG A 52 -36.08 0.88 -6.17
N ASP A 53 -36.58 1.80 -6.98
CA ASP A 53 -35.77 2.47 -8.01
C ASP A 53 -34.78 3.44 -7.38
N TYR A 54 -33.52 3.27 -7.77
CA TYR A 54 -32.43 4.20 -7.46
C TYR A 54 -31.85 4.75 -8.77
N PRO A 55 -31.50 6.04 -8.82
CA PRO A 55 -30.73 6.56 -9.94
C PRO A 55 -29.42 5.78 -10.11
N PRO A 56 -29.07 5.36 -11.34
CA PRO A 56 -27.84 4.68 -11.62
C PRO A 56 -26.64 5.62 -11.38
N LEU A 57 -25.55 5.05 -10.87
CA LEU A 57 -24.33 5.80 -10.58
C LEU A 57 -23.53 6.08 -11.85
N TYR A 58 -23.41 5.09 -12.74
CA TYR A 58 -22.61 5.17 -13.97
C TYR A 58 -23.17 4.29 -15.08
N GLU A 59 -22.77 4.58 -16.31
CA GLU A 59 -22.87 3.68 -17.44
C GLU A 59 -21.58 2.87 -17.55
N VAL A 60 -21.70 1.55 -17.65
CA VAL A 60 -20.57 0.63 -17.78
C VAL A 60 -20.53 0.08 -19.19
N ARG A 61 -19.39 0.22 -19.84
CA ARG A 61 -19.13 -0.44 -21.12
C ARG A 61 -18.62 -1.85 -20.87
N THR A 62 -19.37 -2.82 -21.36
CA THR A 62 -19.05 -4.25 -21.33
C THR A 62 -18.83 -4.76 -22.76
N ARG A 63 -18.43 -6.03 -22.90
CA ARG A 63 -18.33 -6.68 -24.22
C ARG A 63 -19.68 -6.82 -24.92
N SER A 64 -20.77 -6.86 -24.16
CA SER A 64 -22.14 -7.01 -24.64
C SER A 64 -22.84 -5.68 -24.94
N GLY A 65 -22.23 -4.55 -24.60
CA GLY A 65 -22.81 -3.22 -24.81
C GLY A 65 -22.60 -2.29 -23.63
N VAL A 66 -23.44 -1.27 -23.55
CA VAL A 66 -23.45 -0.29 -22.44
C VAL A 66 -24.66 -0.57 -21.57
N GLU A 67 -24.44 -0.67 -20.28
CA GLU A 67 -25.50 -0.88 -19.28
C GLU A 67 -25.37 0.12 -18.12
N LYS A 68 -26.51 0.47 -17.52
CA LYS A 68 -26.54 1.33 -16.32
C LYS A 68 -26.33 0.48 -15.09
N ALA A 69 -25.42 0.89 -14.22
CA ALA A 69 -25.05 0.14 -13.04
C ALA A 69 -24.73 1.05 -11.83
N GLY A 70 -24.64 0.41 -10.66
CA GLY A 70 -24.47 1.10 -9.40
C GLY A 70 -25.71 1.90 -8.99
N VAL A 71 -25.66 2.50 -7.81
CA VAL A 71 -26.74 3.33 -7.26
C VAL A 71 -26.20 4.63 -6.72
N ALA A 72 -26.95 5.71 -6.91
CA ALA A 72 -26.68 7.04 -6.38
C ALA A 72 -27.89 7.52 -5.58
N PHE A 73 -27.78 7.64 -4.25
CA PHE A 73 -28.87 8.07 -3.38
C PHE A 73 -28.34 8.94 -2.23
N GLY A 74 -28.81 10.16 -2.12
CA GLY A 74 -28.28 11.12 -1.14
C GLY A 74 -26.75 11.20 -1.22
N ASN A 75 -26.07 10.94 -0.14
CA ASN A 75 -24.60 10.89 -0.06
C ASN A 75 -24.01 9.49 -0.31
N VAL A 76 -24.86 8.51 -0.67
CA VAL A 76 -24.42 7.13 -0.91
C VAL A 76 -24.15 6.93 -2.40
N ARG A 77 -23.00 6.32 -2.68
CA ARG A 77 -22.60 5.85 -4.00
C ARG A 77 -22.11 4.42 -3.83
N ALA A 78 -22.74 3.47 -4.51
CA ALA A 78 -22.40 2.06 -4.40
C ALA A 78 -22.46 1.37 -5.77
N GLY A 79 -21.54 0.43 -5.98
CA GLY A 79 -21.47 -0.37 -7.20
C GLY A 79 -20.39 -1.41 -7.11
N TYR A 80 -20.34 -2.30 -8.09
CA TYR A 80 -19.37 -3.40 -8.13
C TYR A 80 -18.09 -3.05 -8.89
N VAL A 81 -18.05 -1.96 -9.63
CA VAL A 81 -16.85 -1.57 -10.37
C VAL A 81 -15.85 -0.93 -9.41
N HIS A 82 -14.70 -1.56 -9.27
CA HIS A 82 -13.56 -1.02 -8.56
C HIS A 82 -12.85 -0.03 -9.49
N LEU A 83 -13.11 1.25 -9.29
CA LEU A 83 -12.54 2.33 -10.11
C LEU A 83 -11.05 2.51 -9.79
N TYR A 84 -10.26 2.76 -10.83
CA TYR A 84 -8.84 3.09 -10.68
C TYR A 84 -8.70 4.60 -10.49
N TRP A 85 -8.18 4.98 -9.33
CA TRP A 85 -7.87 6.36 -8.97
C TRP A 85 -6.39 6.63 -9.26
N GLY A 86 -6.08 7.55 -10.14
CA GLY A 86 -4.71 7.99 -10.31
C GLY A 86 -4.11 7.92 -11.71
N ASN A 87 -4.92 8.00 -12.76
CA ASN A 87 -4.44 8.42 -14.05
C ASN A 87 -5.37 9.51 -14.59
N GLU A 88 -5.01 10.75 -14.40
CA GLU A 88 -5.46 11.85 -15.25
C GLU A 88 -4.83 11.68 -16.63
N GLY A 89 -5.32 10.70 -17.36
CA GLY A 89 -5.12 10.59 -18.78
C GLY A 89 -6.46 10.89 -19.41
N HIS A 90 -6.69 12.13 -19.81
CA HIS A 90 -7.77 12.49 -20.72
C HIS A 90 -7.68 11.54 -21.91
N ALA A 91 -8.70 10.72 -22.09
CA ALA A 91 -8.86 9.97 -23.32
C ALA A 91 -9.17 10.99 -24.42
N GLU A 92 -8.18 11.29 -25.25
CA GLU A 92 -8.46 11.92 -26.54
C GLU A 92 -9.39 11.00 -27.32
N GLU A 93 -10.51 11.57 -27.78
CA GLU A 93 -11.44 10.91 -28.67
C GLU A 93 -10.72 10.48 -29.95
N GLY A 94 -10.78 9.22 -30.26
CA GLY A 94 -10.50 8.74 -31.61
C GLY A 94 -9.68 7.47 -31.73
N GLN A 95 -10.38 6.47 -32.16
CA GLN A 95 -9.98 5.25 -32.85
C GLN A 95 -9.84 3.96 -32.01
N ALA A 96 -10.86 3.11 -32.22
CA ALA A 96 -10.77 1.69 -31.92
C ALA A 96 -9.63 1.04 -32.69
N PRO A 97 -8.77 0.23 -32.07
CA PRO A 97 -7.74 -0.51 -32.80
C PRO A 97 -8.37 -1.65 -33.57
N LYS A 98 -8.18 -1.61 -34.88
CA LYS A 98 -8.47 -2.74 -35.79
C LYS A 98 -7.57 -3.92 -35.39
N SER A 99 -8.16 -5.11 -35.35
CA SER A 99 -7.45 -6.39 -35.18
C SER A 99 -6.36 -6.54 -36.25
N GLY A 100 -5.11 -6.45 -35.87
CA GLY A 100 -3.95 -6.66 -36.71
C GLY A 100 -2.82 -7.29 -35.92
N LYS A 101 -2.29 -8.36 -36.49
CA LYS A 101 -1.28 -9.28 -36.02
C LYS A 101 -0.17 -8.64 -35.15
N THR A 102 0.12 -9.31 -34.03
CA THR A 102 1.29 -9.11 -33.16
C THR A 102 2.61 -9.08 -33.95
N SER A 103 3.18 -7.93 -34.11
CA SER A 103 4.61 -7.72 -34.20
C SER A 103 5.05 -7.00 -32.93
N SER A 104 6.01 -7.61 -32.24
CA SER A 104 6.64 -7.13 -31.01
C SER A 104 7.52 -5.92 -31.34
N GLU A 105 6.93 -4.76 -31.57
CA GLU A 105 7.64 -3.49 -31.59
C GLU A 105 7.18 -2.65 -30.41
N GLY A 106 8.16 -2.30 -29.59
CA GLY A 106 8.00 -1.73 -28.28
C GLY A 106 7.17 -0.48 -28.26
N PHE A 107 6.18 -0.47 -27.40
CA PHE A 107 5.51 0.72 -26.94
C PHE A 107 6.50 1.50 -26.05
N SER A 108 7.38 2.26 -26.66
CA SER A 108 8.17 3.28 -25.99
C SER A 108 7.34 4.56 -25.88
N SER A 109 6.37 4.56 -24.98
CA SER A 109 6.04 5.81 -24.32
C SER A 109 7.32 6.28 -23.65
N PRO A 110 7.77 7.54 -23.78
CA PRO A 110 8.83 8.03 -22.95
C PRO A 110 8.31 7.89 -21.50
N ARG A 111 8.74 6.83 -20.79
CA ARG A 111 8.72 6.91 -19.34
C ARG A 111 9.41 8.22 -19.03
N PRO A 112 8.83 9.13 -18.26
CA PRO A 112 9.65 10.14 -17.62
C PRO A 112 10.79 9.33 -17.01
N THR A 113 12.03 9.74 -17.26
CA THR A 113 13.21 9.14 -16.67
C THR A 113 12.94 9.14 -15.18
N SER A 114 12.39 8.03 -14.70
CA SER A 114 11.96 7.91 -13.32
C SER A 114 13.18 8.12 -12.49
N PRO A 115 13.19 9.04 -11.53
CA PRO A 115 14.22 9.01 -10.52
C PRO A 115 14.23 7.57 -10.02
N SER A 116 15.42 6.98 -9.93
CA SER A 116 15.64 5.68 -9.30
C SER A 116 14.73 5.59 -8.09
N GLY A 117 14.06 4.44 -7.86
CA GLY A 117 13.12 4.30 -6.76
C GLY A 117 13.71 4.78 -5.45
N GLN A 118 12.87 5.19 -4.54
CA GLN A 118 13.28 5.70 -3.24
C GLN A 118 12.86 4.72 -2.15
N VAL A 119 13.77 4.40 -1.26
CA VAL A 119 13.47 3.63 -0.04
C VAL A 119 13.53 4.54 1.18
N ILE A 120 12.51 4.49 2.02
CA ILE A 120 12.52 5.03 3.38
C ILE A 120 12.50 3.83 4.32
N LEU A 121 13.65 3.53 4.92
CA LEU A 121 13.82 2.38 5.80
C LEU A 121 13.56 2.80 7.25
N LEU A 122 12.43 2.38 7.80
CA LEU A 122 12.10 2.56 9.21
C LEU A 122 12.64 1.40 10.02
N ASN A 123 13.66 1.62 10.83
CA ASN A 123 14.21 0.65 11.74
C ASN A 123 13.95 1.05 13.19
N GLY A 124 13.50 0.11 14.01
CA GLY A 124 13.20 0.39 15.41
C GLY A 124 12.56 -0.80 16.10
N PRO A 125 12.49 -0.82 17.44
CA PRO A 125 11.93 -1.95 18.17
C PRO A 125 10.43 -2.13 17.92
N SER A 126 9.93 -3.29 18.28
CA SER A 126 8.48 -3.52 18.33
C SER A 126 7.81 -2.45 19.18
N SER A 127 6.60 -2.04 18.80
CA SER A 127 5.82 -1.01 19.49
C SER A 127 6.42 0.43 19.50
N ALA A 128 7.53 0.68 18.77
CA ALA A 128 8.06 2.03 18.58
C ALA A 128 7.20 2.91 17.66
N GLY A 129 6.13 2.40 17.07
CA GLY A 129 5.21 3.19 16.23
C GLY A 129 5.58 3.25 14.74
N LYS A 130 6.46 2.38 14.23
CA LYS A 130 6.87 2.35 12.82
C LYS A 130 5.69 2.23 11.85
N THR A 131 4.75 1.33 12.13
CA THR A 131 3.58 1.12 11.27
C THR A 131 2.68 2.36 11.21
N THR A 132 2.48 3.04 12.33
CA THR A 132 1.71 4.31 12.36
C THR A 132 2.46 5.42 11.64
N LEU A 133 3.78 5.48 11.80
CA LEU A 133 4.63 6.42 11.10
C LEU A 133 4.64 6.18 9.58
N SER A 134 4.67 4.91 9.14
CA SER A 134 4.58 4.58 7.71
C SER A 134 3.27 5.05 7.09
N GLN A 135 2.15 4.92 7.79
CA GLN A 135 0.86 5.44 7.35
C GLN A 135 0.85 6.98 7.25
N ALA A 136 1.44 7.66 8.23
CA ALA A 136 1.56 9.11 8.20
C ALA A 136 2.45 9.60 7.04
N LEU A 137 3.53 8.88 6.74
CA LEU A 137 4.40 9.15 5.58
C LEU A 137 3.65 8.95 4.26
N GLN A 138 2.92 7.85 4.09
CA GLN A 138 2.08 7.60 2.90
C GLN A 138 1.10 8.74 2.68
N THR A 139 0.36 9.11 3.72
CA THR A 139 -0.64 10.18 3.65
C THR A 139 0.00 11.51 3.24
N ARG A 140 1.13 11.88 3.84
CA ARG A 140 1.82 13.15 3.52
C ARG A 140 2.48 13.13 2.15
N LEU A 141 3.12 12.04 1.74
CA LEU A 141 3.70 11.90 0.40
C LEU A 141 2.63 12.07 -0.68
N HIS A 142 1.48 11.46 -0.47
CA HIS A 142 0.37 11.61 -1.40
C HIS A 142 -0.21 13.03 -1.39
N ALA A 143 -0.54 13.57 -0.21
CA ALA A 143 -1.19 14.87 -0.10
C ALA A 143 -0.32 16.05 -0.54
N ALA A 144 0.98 16.04 -0.22
CA ALA A 144 1.88 17.16 -0.50
C ALA A 144 2.60 17.08 -1.85
N TYR A 145 2.82 15.86 -2.36
CA TYR A 145 3.68 15.63 -3.53
C TYR A 145 3.02 14.79 -4.62
N GLY A 146 1.77 14.33 -4.43
CA GLY A 146 1.09 13.44 -5.37
C GLY A 146 1.77 12.07 -5.52
N LEU A 147 2.70 11.72 -4.63
CA LEU A 147 3.49 10.49 -4.72
C LEU A 147 2.75 9.32 -4.08
N CYS A 148 2.62 8.23 -4.82
CA CYS A 148 2.13 6.96 -4.31
C CYS A 148 3.33 6.11 -3.87
N CYS A 149 3.31 5.61 -2.64
CA CYS A 149 4.34 4.73 -2.11
C CYS A 149 3.76 3.43 -1.58
N MET A 150 4.55 2.37 -1.66
CA MET A 150 4.23 1.07 -1.09
C MET A 150 4.77 0.99 0.32
N THR A 151 4.04 0.39 1.25
CA THR A 151 4.62 -0.05 2.52
C THR A 151 4.84 -1.55 2.47
N LEU A 152 6.08 -1.97 2.73
CA LEU A 152 6.45 -3.37 2.90
C LEU A 152 6.91 -3.59 4.35
N SER A 153 6.28 -4.52 5.03
CA SER A 153 6.55 -4.85 6.43
C SER A 153 6.79 -6.34 6.59
N ILE A 154 7.87 -6.69 7.30
CA ILE A 154 8.16 -8.09 7.62
C ILE A 154 7.04 -8.72 8.44
N ASP A 155 6.44 -7.97 9.36
CA ASP A 155 5.31 -8.44 10.17
C ASP A 155 4.07 -8.72 9.31
N GLN A 156 3.82 -7.93 8.26
CA GLN A 156 2.71 -8.18 7.33
C GLN A 156 2.95 -9.44 6.51
N LEU A 157 4.18 -9.67 6.04
CA LEU A 157 4.54 -10.88 5.31
C LEU A 157 4.34 -12.12 6.19
N LEU A 158 4.76 -12.06 7.45
CA LEU A 158 4.56 -13.14 8.43
C LEU A 158 3.08 -13.41 8.71
N ARG A 159 2.24 -12.38 8.80
CA ARG A 159 0.80 -12.53 9.04
C ARG A 159 0.04 -13.07 7.82
N ALA A 160 0.51 -12.74 6.63
CA ALA A 160 -0.08 -13.24 5.39
C ALA A 160 0.26 -14.71 5.10
N SER A 161 1.19 -15.30 5.85
CA SER A 161 1.63 -16.68 5.65
C SER A 161 0.67 -17.67 6.33
N THR A 162 0.61 -18.88 5.81
CA THR A 162 -0.25 -19.95 6.33
C THR A 162 0.08 -20.29 7.79
N GLY A 163 -0.93 -20.35 8.64
CA GLY A 163 -0.78 -20.67 10.06
C GLY A 163 -0.43 -19.49 10.95
N GLY A 164 -0.27 -18.29 10.39
CA GLY A 164 -0.01 -17.05 11.12
C GLY A 164 1.42 -16.95 11.68
N TYR A 165 1.65 -15.88 12.41
CA TYR A 165 2.98 -15.44 12.87
C TYR A 165 3.78 -16.53 13.62
N GLY A 166 3.16 -17.17 14.61
CA GLY A 166 3.85 -18.18 15.44
C GLY A 166 4.24 -19.42 14.64
N SER A 167 3.37 -19.90 13.77
CA SER A 167 3.64 -21.08 12.94
C SER A 167 4.73 -20.83 11.93
N VAL A 168 4.77 -19.62 11.33
CA VAL A 168 5.83 -19.25 10.39
C VAL A 168 7.19 -19.16 11.08
N LEU A 169 7.26 -18.54 12.26
CA LEU A 169 8.51 -18.47 13.03
C LEU A 169 9.00 -19.86 13.45
N ALA A 170 8.09 -20.74 13.87
CA ALA A 170 8.45 -22.13 14.20
C ALA A 170 8.91 -22.90 12.94
N GLY A 171 8.25 -22.70 11.81
CA GLY A 171 8.64 -23.28 10.53
C GLY A 171 9.99 -22.77 10.02
N LEU A 172 10.28 -21.49 10.17
CA LEU A 172 11.58 -20.90 9.86
C LEU A 172 12.71 -21.53 10.66
N ALA A 173 12.48 -21.71 11.97
CA ALA A 173 13.46 -22.36 12.82
C ALA A 173 13.73 -23.83 12.44
N GLN A 174 12.72 -24.53 11.91
CA GLN A 174 12.82 -25.95 11.54
C GLN A 174 13.31 -26.19 10.10
N THR A 175 12.92 -25.33 9.17
CA THR A 175 13.12 -25.57 7.72
C THR A 175 14.15 -24.63 7.09
N GLY A 176 14.66 -23.64 7.84
CA GLY A 176 15.58 -22.65 7.30
C GLY A 176 14.99 -21.84 6.13
N LEU A 177 13.69 -21.57 6.16
CA LEU A 177 13.05 -20.78 5.11
C LEU A 177 13.73 -19.42 4.97
N PRO A 178 14.11 -19.01 3.75
CA PRO A 178 14.81 -17.75 3.50
C PRO A 178 13.84 -16.56 3.51
N LEU A 179 13.12 -16.35 4.63
CA LEU A 179 12.09 -15.32 4.75
C LEU A 179 12.66 -13.92 4.64
N ILE A 180 13.77 -13.66 5.32
CA ILE A 180 14.41 -12.34 5.35
C ILE A 180 14.91 -11.99 3.96
N GLU A 181 15.62 -12.91 3.31
CA GLU A 181 16.14 -12.73 1.96
C GLU A 181 15.00 -12.54 0.94
N THR A 182 13.90 -13.25 1.11
CA THR A 182 12.70 -13.09 0.26
C THR A 182 12.07 -11.71 0.48
N PHE A 183 11.98 -11.26 1.72
CA PHE A 183 11.49 -9.93 2.04
C PHE A 183 12.38 -8.84 1.44
N HIS A 184 13.70 -8.93 1.63
CA HIS A 184 14.65 -7.98 1.07
C HIS A 184 14.64 -7.98 -0.47
N ALA A 185 14.54 -9.14 -1.09
CA ALA A 185 14.39 -9.26 -2.54
C ALA A 185 13.12 -8.57 -3.06
N SER A 186 12.01 -8.68 -2.32
CA SER A 186 10.74 -8.02 -2.66
C SER A 186 10.85 -6.50 -2.57
N VAL A 187 11.49 -5.99 -1.52
CA VAL A 187 11.80 -4.56 -1.36
C VAL A 187 12.65 -4.06 -2.52
N ALA A 188 13.73 -4.78 -2.84
CA ALA A 188 14.66 -4.40 -3.90
C ALA A 188 13.99 -4.44 -5.28
N ALA A 189 13.17 -5.44 -5.57
CA ALA A 189 12.44 -5.55 -6.83
C ALA A 189 11.50 -4.35 -7.03
N ALA A 190 10.73 -3.98 -6.02
CA ALA A 190 9.84 -2.83 -6.07
C ALA A 190 10.61 -1.52 -6.28
N ALA A 191 11.66 -1.29 -5.48
CA ALA A 191 12.46 -0.07 -5.56
C ALA A 191 13.21 0.06 -6.89
N LYS A 192 13.82 -1.02 -7.40
CA LYS A 192 14.52 -1.04 -8.70
C LYS A 192 13.57 -0.87 -9.89
N ALA A 193 12.30 -1.24 -9.72
CA ALA A 193 11.25 -0.94 -10.70
C ALA A 193 10.81 0.53 -10.71
N GLY A 194 11.36 1.38 -9.82
CA GLY A 194 11.06 2.80 -9.71
C GLY A 194 10.00 3.15 -8.66
N ALA A 195 9.57 2.20 -7.84
CA ALA A 195 8.59 2.48 -6.78
C ALA A 195 9.23 3.24 -5.60
N TRP A 196 8.42 4.06 -4.96
CA TRP A 196 8.71 4.59 -3.62
C TRP A 196 8.27 3.55 -2.60
N VAL A 197 9.20 3.12 -1.75
CA VAL A 197 8.95 2.04 -0.79
C VAL A 197 9.26 2.50 0.63
N ILE A 198 8.28 2.41 1.50
CA ILE A 198 8.49 2.54 2.94
C ILE A 198 8.68 1.13 3.50
N VAL A 199 9.81 0.87 4.11
CA VAL A 199 10.15 -0.44 4.69
C VAL A 199 9.99 -0.37 6.20
N ASP A 200 9.04 -1.12 6.74
CA ASP A 200 8.88 -1.31 8.19
C ASP A 200 9.60 -2.59 8.60
N HIS A 201 10.77 -2.45 9.17
CA HIS A 201 11.63 -3.57 9.55
C HIS A 201 12.12 -3.46 11.00
N VAL A 202 12.60 -4.57 11.50
CA VAL A 202 13.31 -4.68 12.77
C VAL A 202 14.67 -5.33 12.47
N ILE A 203 15.63 -4.51 12.09
CA ILE A 203 16.99 -4.95 11.82
C ILE A 203 17.75 -4.88 13.14
N GLY A 204 17.99 -6.03 13.72
CA GLY A 204 18.65 -6.15 15.03
C GLY A 204 20.13 -6.48 14.94
N GLU A 205 20.56 -7.40 15.78
CA GLU A 205 21.98 -7.77 16.00
C GLU A 205 22.62 -8.58 14.86
N ASP A 206 21.81 -9.09 13.90
CA ASP A 206 22.35 -9.86 12.79
C ASP A 206 22.90 -8.93 11.71
N PRO A 207 24.21 -8.73 11.61
CA PRO A 207 24.79 -7.84 10.60
C PRO A 207 24.53 -8.33 9.18
N GLY A 208 24.34 -9.61 8.96
CA GLY A 208 24.04 -10.18 7.64
C GLY A 208 22.74 -9.69 7.05
N TRP A 209 21.75 -9.34 7.87
CA TRP A 209 20.49 -8.79 7.37
C TRP A 209 20.66 -7.38 6.76
N ILE A 210 21.50 -6.56 7.36
CA ILE A 210 21.81 -5.22 6.85
C ILE A 210 22.59 -5.33 5.55
N GLU A 211 23.63 -6.16 5.54
CA GLU A 211 24.47 -6.39 4.38
C GLU A 211 23.66 -6.90 3.19
N ASP A 212 22.81 -7.92 3.36
CA ASP A 212 21.94 -8.45 2.32
C ASP A 212 20.96 -7.39 1.78
N LEU A 213 20.34 -6.59 2.68
CA LEU A 213 19.41 -5.54 2.26
C LEU A 213 20.12 -4.46 1.43
N LEU A 214 21.27 -3.95 1.91
CA LEU A 214 22.01 -2.89 1.25
C LEU A 214 22.62 -3.36 -0.08
N GLU A 215 23.14 -4.58 -0.15
CA GLU A 215 23.62 -5.17 -1.39
C GLU A 215 22.50 -5.26 -2.44
N ARG A 216 21.32 -5.75 -2.04
CA ARG A 216 20.16 -5.82 -2.94
C ARG A 216 19.65 -4.45 -3.38
N LEU A 217 19.80 -3.43 -2.55
CA LEU A 217 19.38 -2.05 -2.84
C LEU A 217 20.50 -1.22 -3.52
N ALA A 218 21.60 -1.83 -3.92
CA ALA A 218 22.68 -1.11 -4.62
C ALA A 218 22.11 -0.33 -5.82
N GLY A 219 22.43 0.98 -5.88
CA GLY A 219 21.94 1.92 -6.90
C GLY A 219 20.55 2.51 -6.63
N VAL A 220 19.92 2.16 -5.51
CA VAL A 220 18.66 2.76 -5.05
C VAL A 220 18.96 3.82 -3.99
N SER A 221 18.24 4.95 -4.04
CA SER A 221 18.34 5.98 -2.99
C SER A 221 17.65 5.49 -1.71
N ILE A 222 18.35 5.55 -0.58
CA ILE A 222 17.86 5.07 0.72
C ILE A 222 17.96 6.21 1.74
N LEU A 223 16.86 6.53 2.41
CA LEU A 223 16.86 7.29 3.65
C LEU A 223 16.59 6.31 4.79
N SER A 224 17.58 6.14 5.67
CA SER A 224 17.42 5.29 6.85
C SER A 224 16.93 6.11 8.04
N VAL A 225 15.91 5.62 8.71
CA VAL A 225 15.28 6.28 9.85
C VAL A 225 15.29 5.36 11.06
N GLN A 226 16.04 5.75 12.08
CA GLN A 226 15.99 5.10 13.39
C GLN A 226 14.76 5.62 14.14
N VAL A 227 13.80 4.75 14.38
CA VAL A 227 12.59 5.07 15.15
C VAL A 227 12.81 4.67 16.60
N THR A 228 12.88 5.66 17.49
CA THR A 228 13.09 5.44 18.92
C THR A 228 11.83 5.71 19.72
N CYS A 229 11.77 5.12 20.91
CA CYS A 229 10.74 5.35 21.91
C CYS A 229 11.30 5.01 23.29
N ASP A 230 10.96 5.78 24.33
CA ASP A 230 11.44 5.45 25.67
C ASP A 230 10.88 4.11 26.19
N ALA A 231 11.60 3.49 27.11
CA ALA A 231 11.26 2.14 27.58
C ALA A 231 9.90 2.08 28.28
N LYS A 232 9.49 3.14 28.99
CA LYS A 232 8.19 3.15 29.68
C LYS A 232 7.03 3.24 28.69
N GLU A 233 7.19 4.07 27.69
CA GLU A 233 6.18 4.23 26.63
C GLU A 233 6.13 2.97 25.74
N LEU A 234 7.27 2.37 25.40
CA LEU A 234 7.32 1.07 24.72
C LEU A 234 6.55 0.00 25.50
N GLN A 235 6.81 -0.11 26.81
CA GLN A 235 6.12 -1.06 27.66
C GLN A 235 4.61 -0.82 27.70
N ARG A 236 4.20 0.44 27.83
CA ARG A 236 2.78 0.83 27.79
C ARG A 236 2.14 0.44 26.47
N ARG A 237 2.78 0.77 25.35
CA ARG A 237 2.25 0.43 24.00
C ARG A 237 2.21 -1.07 23.78
N GLU A 238 3.24 -1.81 24.20
CA GLU A 238 3.27 -3.25 24.08
C GLU A 238 2.15 -3.93 24.87
N SER A 239 1.85 -3.44 26.09
CA SER A 239 0.76 -3.97 26.92
C SER A 239 -0.64 -3.74 26.34
N LEU A 240 -0.81 -2.74 25.47
CA LEU A 240 -2.07 -2.42 24.83
C LEU A 240 -2.28 -3.16 23.50
N ARG A 241 -1.33 -3.96 23.06
CA ARG A 241 -1.48 -4.72 21.80
C ARG A 241 -2.56 -5.78 21.90
N THR A 242 -3.40 -5.81 20.85
CA THR A 242 -4.49 -6.79 20.71
C THR A 242 -4.27 -7.74 19.52
N ASP A 243 -3.30 -7.44 18.68
CA ASP A 243 -3.02 -8.17 17.46
C ASP A 243 -2.11 -9.40 17.66
N ARG A 244 -1.47 -9.51 18.82
CA ARG A 244 -0.68 -10.64 19.29
C ARG A 244 -0.58 -10.64 20.81
N THR A 245 -0.08 -11.73 21.38
CA THR A 245 0.27 -11.75 22.81
C THR A 245 1.38 -10.74 23.09
N PRO A 246 1.20 -9.80 24.03
CA PRO A 246 2.22 -8.85 24.41
C PRO A 246 3.48 -9.56 24.93
N ASP A 247 4.64 -9.17 24.42
CA ASP A 247 5.94 -9.68 24.84
C ASP A 247 6.91 -8.54 25.10
N TRP A 248 6.85 -8.01 26.31
CA TRP A 248 7.73 -6.93 26.76
C TRP A 248 9.21 -7.31 26.68
N LYS A 249 9.57 -8.55 27.08
CA LYS A 249 10.96 -8.99 27.07
C LYS A 249 11.55 -9.01 25.67
N HIS A 250 10.74 -9.33 24.67
CA HIS A 250 11.14 -9.26 23.27
C HIS A 250 11.33 -7.81 22.81
N ALA A 251 10.35 -6.94 23.07
CA ALA A 251 10.44 -5.52 22.74
C ALA A 251 11.62 -4.82 23.41
N GLU A 252 11.90 -5.14 24.68
CA GLU A 252 13.04 -4.62 25.42
C GLU A 252 14.39 -5.08 24.86
N ARG A 253 14.53 -6.37 24.50
CA ARG A 253 15.74 -6.87 23.83
C ARG A 253 15.96 -6.15 22.51
N GLN A 254 14.94 -6.02 21.69
CA GLN A 254 15.04 -5.28 20.43
C GLN A 254 15.46 -3.83 20.66
N ALA A 255 14.89 -3.14 21.66
CA ALA A 255 15.27 -1.77 21.97
C ALA A 255 16.74 -1.60 22.34
N ARG A 256 17.38 -2.64 22.90
CA ARG A 256 18.81 -2.65 23.24
C ARG A 256 19.71 -3.01 22.06
N SER A 257 19.22 -3.78 21.08
CA SER A 257 20.02 -4.36 20.01
C SER A 257 19.93 -3.63 18.66
N ILE A 258 18.95 -2.76 18.47
CA ILE A 258 18.64 -2.12 17.19
C ILE A 258 19.50 -0.86 16.91
N HIS A 259 20.58 -0.65 17.61
CA HIS A 259 21.43 0.54 17.42
C HIS A 259 22.53 0.34 16.37
N VAL A 260 22.23 -0.40 15.30
CA VAL A 260 23.18 -0.59 14.22
C VAL A 260 23.17 0.65 13.33
N PRO A 261 24.33 1.30 13.11
CA PRO A 261 24.40 2.46 12.22
C PRO A 261 24.04 2.08 10.79
N LEU A 262 23.10 2.79 10.21
CA LEU A 262 22.73 2.63 8.81
C LEU A 262 23.21 3.83 7.99
N PRO A 263 23.55 3.66 6.70
CA PRO A 263 23.96 4.77 5.84
C PRO A 263 22.88 5.86 5.80
N GLY A 264 23.29 7.15 5.91
CA GLY A 264 22.36 8.27 5.84
C GLY A 264 21.29 8.28 6.95
N GLN A 265 21.59 7.72 8.12
CA GLN A 265 20.62 7.53 9.20
C GLN A 265 20.25 8.85 9.87
N MET A 266 18.95 9.13 9.91
CA MET A 266 18.36 10.09 10.83
C MET A 266 17.61 9.37 11.97
N THR A 267 17.35 10.09 13.06
CA THR A 267 16.59 9.55 14.20
C THR A 267 15.31 10.34 14.42
N VAL A 268 14.21 9.63 14.67
CA VAL A 268 12.96 10.22 15.14
C VAL A 268 12.53 9.59 16.45
N ASP A 269 12.12 10.40 17.41
CA ASP A 269 11.60 9.95 18.70
C ASP A 269 10.08 10.06 18.73
N THR A 270 9.43 8.89 18.81
CA THR A 270 7.97 8.78 18.86
C THR A 270 7.41 8.78 20.27
N THR A 271 8.23 8.96 21.31
CA THR A 271 7.80 8.92 22.71
C THR A 271 6.69 9.93 22.97
N ARG A 272 6.91 11.17 22.53
CA ARG A 272 5.99 12.31 22.74
C ARG A 272 5.64 13.05 21.45
N THR A 273 6.28 12.69 20.34
CA THR A 273 6.05 13.34 19.04
C THR A 273 5.01 12.55 18.27
N ASP A 274 4.01 13.24 17.77
CA ASP A 274 2.97 12.59 16.95
C ASP A 274 3.53 12.10 15.60
N PRO A 275 2.92 11.05 15.02
CA PRO A 275 3.41 10.47 13.77
C PRO A 275 3.43 11.44 12.59
N GLY A 276 2.52 12.40 12.56
CA GLY A 276 2.46 13.41 11.51
C GLY A 276 3.65 14.36 11.55
N THR A 277 4.06 14.80 12.75
CA THR A 277 5.26 15.62 12.95
C THR A 277 6.53 14.85 12.63
N CYS A 278 6.65 13.59 13.08
CA CYS A 278 7.77 12.74 12.71
C CYS A 278 7.87 12.56 11.19
N ALA A 279 6.75 12.32 10.52
CA ALA A 279 6.71 12.18 9.07
C ALA A 279 7.11 13.48 8.35
N ALA A 280 6.72 14.66 8.86
CA ALA A 280 7.15 15.93 8.30
C ALA A 280 8.67 16.10 8.34
N CYS A 281 9.30 15.83 9.49
CA CYS A 281 10.75 15.90 9.64
C CYS A 281 11.49 14.93 8.68
N ILE A 282 10.96 13.72 8.51
CA ILE A 282 11.54 12.73 7.58
C ILE A 282 11.48 13.24 6.14
N LEU A 283 10.34 13.78 5.73
CA LEU A 283 10.19 14.28 4.35
C LEU A 283 11.00 15.54 4.11
N GLU A 284 11.13 16.41 5.10
CA GLU A 284 12.02 17.56 5.01
C GLU A 284 13.48 17.13 4.77
N ALA A 285 14.00 16.20 5.55
CA ALA A 285 15.34 15.64 5.34
C ALA A 285 15.48 15.02 3.95
N LEU A 286 14.50 14.22 3.52
CA LEU A 286 14.49 13.52 2.23
C LEU A 286 14.56 14.48 1.03
N PHE A 287 13.86 15.61 1.10
CA PHE A 287 13.80 16.56 -0.01
C PHE A 287 14.85 17.66 0.07
N MET A 288 15.39 17.96 1.27
CA MET A 288 16.53 18.87 1.41
C MET A 288 17.85 18.29 0.87
N GLU A 289 18.10 16.98 1.08
CA GLU A 289 19.28 16.32 0.52
C GLU A 289 19.29 16.28 -1.02
N LYS A 290 18.16 16.43 -1.68
CA LYS A 290 18.04 16.46 -3.15
C LYS A 290 18.16 17.85 -3.76
N ALA A 291 18.28 18.90 -2.94
CA ALA A 291 18.40 20.29 -3.40
C ALA A 291 19.86 20.74 -3.59
N TYR A 292 20.82 19.89 -3.32
CA TYR A 292 22.26 20.09 -3.53
C TYR A 292 22.80 18.97 -4.42
#